data_6147d897f6fbed05dc6b0b7086054837
#
_entry.id   6147d897f6fbed05dc6b0b7086054837
#
_cell.length_a   1.000
_cell.length_b   1.000
_cell.length_c   1.000
_cell.angle_alpha   90.00
_cell.angle_beta   90.00
_cell.angle_gamma   90.00
#
_symmetry.space_group_name_H-M   'P 1'
#
loop_
_entity.id
_entity.type
_entity.pdbx_description
1 polymer ?
#
loop_
_entity_poly.entity_id
_entity_poly.type
_entity_poly.pdbx_seq_one_letter_code
_entity_poly.pdbx_strand_id
1 'polypeptide(L)'
;IVGPLIAWAEANPDTPIDFDGSMKSLTETGSAAFNLKYPTTALAKDCNKSGASSENGIYYYSWGGTKQTTNLLDIDTILMQLGPLAYGNNDNDGMVARCSTHFGKVIRDNYALNHTDLANMMFGLRGLLSPDPVDMYRQHANRLKLQGL
;
A
#
# COMPACT_ATOMS: atom_id res chain seq x y z
N ILE A 1 -5.82 -14.56 16.57
CA ILE A 1 -7.23 -14.64 16.11
C ILE A 1 -7.38 -14.16 14.66
N VAL A 2 -6.68 -13.10 14.24
CA VAL A 2 -6.81 -12.53 12.88
C VAL A 2 -6.17 -13.42 11.81
N GLY A 3 -4.99 -13.96 12.05
CA GLY A 3 -4.25 -14.78 11.08
C GLY A 3 -5.03 -16.02 10.60
N PRO A 4 -5.58 -16.85 11.50
CA PRO A 4 -6.41 -18.00 11.10
C PRO A 4 -7.66 -17.59 10.30
N LEU A 5 -8.24 -16.44 10.59
CA LEU A 5 -9.40 -15.93 9.86
C LEU A 5 -9.03 -15.54 8.43
N ILE A 6 -7.88 -14.91 8.24
CA ILE A 6 -7.37 -14.55 6.90
C ILE A 6 -7.07 -15.83 6.10
N ALA A 7 -6.35 -16.80 6.67
CA ALA A 7 -6.03 -18.05 5.99
C ALA A 7 -7.29 -18.82 5.59
N TRP A 8 -8.32 -18.80 6.43
CA TRP A 8 -9.62 -19.40 6.11
C TRP A 8 -10.33 -18.63 4.98
N ALA A 9 -10.30 -17.30 5.02
CA ALA A 9 -10.90 -16.46 3.97
C ALA A 9 -10.22 -16.65 2.60
N GLU A 10 -8.92 -16.95 2.60
CA GLU A 10 -8.14 -17.25 1.39
C GLU A 10 -8.28 -18.71 0.91
N ALA A 11 -9.15 -19.50 1.55
CA ALA A 11 -9.36 -20.95 1.27
C ALA A 11 -8.07 -21.79 1.37
N ASN A 12 -7.13 -21.37 2.19
CA ASN A 12 -5.86 -22.07 2.46
C ASN A 12 -5.68 -22.37 3.96
N PRO A 13 -6.56 -23.19 4.56
CA PRO A 13 -6.56 -23.43 6.02
C PRO A 13 -5.30 -24.14 6.51
N ASP A 14 -4.61 -24.86 5.63
CA ASP A 14 -3.41 -25.62 5.96
C ASP A 14 -2.09 -24.82 5.75
N THR A 15 -2.20 -23.57 5.33
CA THR A 15 -1.02 -22.70 5.15
C THR A 15 -0.41 -22.39 6.52
N PRO A 16 0.88 -22.66 6.75
CA PRO A 16 1.55 -22.27 7.99
C PRO A 16 1.48 -20.76 8.17
N ILE A 17 0.92 -20.31 9.28
CA ILE A 17 0.78 -18.89 9.61
C ILE A 17 1.88 -18.51 10.59
N ASP A 18 2.86 -17.76 10.14
CA ASP A 18 3.80 -17.07 10.99
C ASP A 18 3.33 -15.61 11.20
N PHE A 19 2.39 -15.44 12.10
CA PHE A 19 1.85 -14.12 12.40
C PHE A 19 2.92 -13.18 12.98
N ASP A 20 3.79 -13.69 13.85
CA ASP A 20 4.85 -12.88 14.47
C ASP A 20 5.88 -12.44 13.44
N GLY A 21 6.30 -13.33 12.54
CA GLY A 21 7.19 -13.01 11.43
C GLY A 21 6.59 -12.00 10.45
N SER A 22 5.31 -12.15 10.13
CA SER A 22 4.56 -11.21 9.27
C SER A 22 4.51 -9.83 9.91
N MET A 23 4.09 -9.73 11.16
CA MET A 23 4.01 -8.46 11.88
C MET A 23 5.38 -7.81 12.03
N LYS A 24 6.42 -8.59 12.34
CA LYS A 24 7.79 -8.09 12.41
C LYS A 24 8.27 -7.50 11.09
N SER A 25 7.94 -8.13 9.98
CA SER A 25 8.31 -7.65 8.63
C SER A 25 7.66 -6.31 8.29
N LEU A 26 6.46 -6.05 8.83
CA LEU A 26 5.72 -4.80 8.62
C LEU A 26 6.17 -3.68 9.57
N THR A 27 7.02 -3.96 10.57
CA THR A 27 7.56 -2.91 11.44
C THR A 27 8.63 -2.08 10.73
N GLU A 28 8.85 -0.87 11.20
CA GLU A 28 9.93 0.01 10.72
C GLU A 28 11.29 -0.69 10.82
N THR A 29 11.57 -1.35 11.95
CA THR A 29 12.82 -2.10 12.17
C THR A 29 12.95 -3.28 11.22
N GLY A 30 11.87 -4.05 11.00
CA GLY A 30 11.87 -5.19 10.08
C GLY A 30 12.06 -4.76 8.63
N SER A 31 11.36 -3.71 8.20
CA SER A 31 11.52 -3.13 6.87
C SER A 31 12.92 -2.57 6.66
N ALA A 32 13.51 -1.91 7.65
CA ALA A 32 14.89 -1.40 7.57
C ALA A 32 15.89 -2.55 7.44
N ALA A 33 15.74 -3.63 8.21
CA ALA A 33 16.58 -4.83 8.10
C ALA A 33 16.46 -5.50 6.72
N PHE A 34 15.25 -5.57 6.17
CA PHE A 34 15.01 -6.07 4.83
C PHE A 34 15.72 -5.22 3.77
N ASN A 35 15.61 -3.91 3.84
CA ASN A 35 16.22 -2.97 2.90
C ASN A 35 17.76 -2.99 2.98
N LEU A 36 18.33 -3.24 4.15
CA LEU A 36 19.78 -3.46 4.29
C LEU A 36 20.24 -4.77 3.64
N LYS A 37 19.43 -5.82 3.74
CA LYS A 37 19.74 -7.12 3.14
C LYS A 37 19.57 -7.12 1.63
N TYR A 38 18.61 -6.35 1.11
CA TYR A 38 18.27 -6.26 -0.30
C TYR A 38 18.30 -4.79 -0.76
N PRO A 39 19.50 -4.20 -0.87
CA PRO A 39 19.63 -2.80 -1.22
C PRO A 39 19.14 -2.55 -2.65
N THR A 40 18.43 -1.44 -2.84
CA THR A 40 17.96 -1.00 -4.16
C THR A 40 17.99 0.52 -4.25
N THR A 41 18.28 1.03 -5.44
CA THR A 41 18.20 2.46 -5.73
C THR A 41 16.76 2.95 -5.92
N ALA A 42 15.80 2.03 -6.07
CA ALA A 42 14.39 2.34 -6.18
C ALA A 42 13.76 2.80 -4.85
N LEU A 43 14.39 2.48 -3.71
CA LEU A 43 13.92 2.96 -2.41
C LEU A 43 14.16 4.47 -2.28
N ALA A 44 13.10 5.22 -1.98
CA ALA A 44 13.23 6.67 -1.75
C ALA A 44 14.05 6.95 -0.48
N LYS A 45 14.94 7.93 -0.56
CA LYS A 45 15.81 8.31 0.58
C LYS A 45 15.13 9.22 1.59
N ASP A 46 14.07 9.89 1.17
CA ASP A 46 13.25 10.74 2.03
C ASP A 46 11.82 10.85 1.46
N CYS A 47 10.90 11.34 2.30
CA CYS A 47 9.47 11.43 1.98
C CYS A 47 9.12 12.40 0.84
N ASN A 48 10.03 13.26 0.42
CA ASN A 48 9.76 14.26 -0.61
C ASN A 48 10.35 13.88 -1.97
N LYS A 49 10.93 12.69 -2.08
CA LYS A 49 11.62 12.23 -3.28
C LYS A 49 11.11 10.89 -3.77
N SER A 50 11.28 10.68 -5.05
CA SER A 50 11.18 9.36 -5.68
C SER A 50 12.52 8.62 -5.57
N GLY A 51 12.47 7.29 -5.56
CA GLY A 51 13.63 6.46 -5.84
C GLY A 51 13.95 6.41 -7.33
N ALA A 52 14.93 5.62 -7.73
CA ALA A 52 15.22 5.38 -9.13
C ALA A 52 14.01 4.72 -9.83
N SER A 53 13.61 5.27 -10.97
CA SER A 53 12.44 4.76 -11.71
C SER A 53 12.70 3.42 -12.41
N SER A 54 13.96 3.01 -12.52
CA SER A 54 14.33 1.69 -13.05
C SER A 54 15.65 1.22 -12.46
N GLU A 55 15.80 -0.09 -12.31
CA GLU A 55 17.01 -0.77 -11.87
C GLU A 55 17.07 -2.16 -12.51
N ASN A 56 18.19 -2.54 -13.10
CA ASN A 56 18.39 -3.84 -13.76
C ASN A 56 17.33 -4.17 -14.83
N GLY A 57 16.87 -3.17 -15.58
CA GLY A 57 15.85 -3.33 -16.62
C GLY A 57 14.42 -3.46 -16.14
N ILE A 58 14.19 -3.38 -14.82
CA ILE A 58 12.86 -3.40 -14.21
C ILE A 58 12.45 -1.96 -13.89
N TYR A 59 11.23 -1.59 -14.27
CA TYR A 59 10.66 -0.28 -13.98
C TYR A 59 9.79 -0.33 -12.71
N TYR A 60 9.96 0.65 -11.85
CA TYR A 60 9.28 0.74 -10.57
C TYR A 60 8.43 2.01 -10.50
N TYR A 61 7.19 1.82 -10.11
CA TYR A 61 6.22 2.89 -9.91
C TYR A 61 5.47 2.67 -8.60
N SER A 62 5.15 3.77 -7.91
CA SER A 62 4.34 3.69 -6.70
C SER A 62 3.28 4.78 -6.64
N TRP A 63 2.24 4.51 -5.90
CA TRP A 63 1.23 5.45 -5.46
C TRP A 63 0.69 5.04 -4.10
N GLY A 64 0.10 5.98 -3.39
CA GLY A 64 -0.43 5.74 -2.05
C GLY A 64 -1.66 6.60 -1.74
N GLY A 65 -2.40 6.18 -0.73
CA GLY A 65 -3.52 6.91 -0.16
C GLY A 65 -3.15 7.57 1.16
N THR A 66 -3.99 8.52 1.57
CA THR A 66 -3.82 9.23 2.85
C THR A 66 -5.12 9.41 3.61
N LYS A 67 -6.13 8.63 3.30
CA LYS A 67 -7.44 8.78 3.93
C LYS A 67 -7.91 7.45 4.50
N GLN A 68 -8.02 7.35 5.83
CA GLN A 68 -8.43 6.12 6.52
C GLN A 68 -9.94 5.87 6.37
N THR A 69 -10.75 6.93 6.54
CA THR A 69 -12.20 6.85 6.44
C THR A 69 -12.67 7.42 5.12
N THR A 70 -13.13 6.58 4.24
CA THR A 70 -13.66 6.97 2.92
C THR A 70 -15.16 6.78 2.83
N ASN A 71 -15.68 5.67 3.36
CA ASN A 71 -17.09 5.34 3.35
C ASN A 71 -17.48 4.69 4.69
N LEU A 72 -18.44 5.27 5.40
CA LEU A 72 -18.90 4.75 6.70
C LEU A 72 -19.70 3.45 6.60
N LEU A 73 -20.19 3.11 5.41
CA LEU A 73 -20.88 1.84 5.14
C LEU A 73 -19.91 0.70 4.84
N ASP A 74 -18.64 1.01 4.75
CA ASP A 74 -17.59 0.06 4.42
C ASP A 74 -17.02 -0.53 5.72
N ILE A 75 -17.16 -1.84 5.87
CA ILE A 75 -16.78 -2.53 7.10
C ILE A 75 -15.28 -2.45 7.36
N ASP A 76 -14.46 -2.31 6.32
CA ASP A 76 -13.02 -2.18 6.44
C ASP A 76 -12.59 -0.79 6.95
N THR A 77 -13.43 0.23 6.82
CA THR A 77 -13.20 1.56 7.41
C THR A 77 -12.89 1.46 8.91
N ILE A 78 -13.52 0.50 9.61
CA ILE A 78 -13.26 0.27 11.05
C ILE A 78 -11.82 -0.22 11.24
N LEU A 79 -11.37 -1.14 10.38
CA LEU A 79 -10.00 -1.67 10.44
C LEU A 79 -8.97 -0.57 10.11
N MET A 80 -9.28 0.30 9.15
CA MET A 80 -8.40 1.40 8.76
C MET A 80 -8.21 2.45 9.87
N GLN A 81 -9.09 2.51 10.87
CA GLN A 81 -8.91 3.36 12.05
C GLN A 81 -7.76 2.92 12.97
N LEU A 82 -7.18 1.74 12.74
CA LEU A 82 -5.97 1.31 13.45
C LEU A 82 -4.72 2.09 12.99
N GLY A 83 -4.72 2.63 11.77
CA GLY A 83 -3.62 3.41 11.23
C GLY A 83 -3.20 4.58 12.13
N PRO A 84 -4.12 5.45 12.58
CA PRO A 84 -3.78 6.54 13.51
C PRO A 84 -3.14 6.09 14.82
N LEU A 85 -3.47 4.88 15.31
CA LEU A 85 -2.84 4.32 16.50
C LEU A 85 -1.37 3.94 16.26
N ALA A 86 -1.05 3.51 15.04
CA ALA A 86 0.31 3.13 14.66
C ALA A 86 1.17 4.32 14.22
N TYR A 87 0.58 5.27 13.50
CA TYR A 87 1.29 6.35 12.82
C TYR A 87 1.04 7.74 13.41
N GLY A 88 0.17 7.84 14.43
CA GLY A 88 -0.21 9.12 15.04
C GLY A 88 -0.86 10.05 14.03
N ASN A 89 -0.38 11.29 13.98
CA ASN A 89 -0.88 12.33 13.06
C ASN A 89 -0.22 12.30 11.67
N ASN A 90 0.62 11.30 11.38
CA ASN A 90 1.24 11.18 10.07
C ASN A 90 0.22 10.70 9.03
N ASP A 91 0.32 11.24 7.82
CA ASP A 91 -0.49 10.82 6.69
C ASP A 91 -0.34 9.31 6.43
N ASN A 92 -1.45 8.59 6.36
CA ASN A 92 -1.48 7.16 6.11
C ASN A 92 -2.83 6.75 5.49
N ASP A 93 -2.87 5.57 4.88
CA ASP A 93 -4.05 5.00 4.25
C ASP A 93 -4.84 4.04 5.17
N GLY A 94 -4.47 3.99 6.45
CA GLY A 94 -5.03 3.08 7.46
C GLY A 94 -4.12 1.89 7.77
N MET A 95 -3.22 1.49 6.87
CA MET A 95 -2.29 0.37 7.06
C MET A 95 -0.83 0.74 6.75
N VAL A 96 -0.59 1.72 5.87
CA VAL A 96 0.74 2.10 5.43
C VAL A 96 0.90 3.61 5.54
N ALA A 97 1.99 4.07 6.14
CA ALA A 97 2.33 5.49 6.18
C ALA A 97 2.66 5.99 4.77
N ARG A 98 2.27 7.23 4.44
CA ARG A 98 2.46 7.85 3.14
C ARG A 98 3.89 7.69 2.61
N CYS A 99 4.88 8.00 3.43
CA CYS A 99 6.28 7.92 3.02
C CYS A 99 6.77 6.49 2.75
N SER A 100 6.16 5.49 3.41
CA SER A 100 6.49 4.07 3.20
C SER A 100 6.01 3.52 1.86
N THR A 101 5.14 4.26 1.16
CA THR A 101 4.69 3.88 -0.19
C THR A 101 5.68 4.27 -1.28
N HIS A 102 6.73 5.04 -0.97
CA HIS A 102 7.65 5.59 -1.96
C HIS A 102 8.68 4.57 -2.42
N PHE A 103 8.43 4.00 -3.60
CA PHE A 103 9.33 3.07 -4.26
C PHE A 103 9.34 3.34 -5.77
N GLY A 104 10.52 3.49 -6.37
CA GLY A 104 10.65 3.88 -7.76
C GLY A 104 10.12 5.29 -8.03
N LYS A 105 9.51 5.50 -9.17
CA LYS A 105 8.84 6.76 -9.53
C LYS A 105 7.52 6.88 -8.77
N VAL A 106 7.45 7.80 -7.85
CA VAL A 106 6.19 8.15 -7.17
C VAL A 106 5.28 8.91 -8.15
N ILE A 107 4.14 8.30 -8.48
CA ILE A 107 3.15 8.91 -9.36
C ILE A 107 2.32 9.92 -8.59
N ARG A 108 1.81 9.49 -7.44
CA ARG A 108 1.09 10.30 -6.47
C ARG A 108 0.98 9.52 -5.15
N ASP A 109 1.14 10.19 -4.04
CA ASP A 109 1.22 9.58 -2.71
C ASP A 109 0.13 10.04 -1.74
N ASN A 110 -0.87 10.77 -2.25
CA ASN A 110 -1.92 11.40 -1.44
C ASN A 110 -3.30 11.27 -2.09
N TYR A 111 -3.62 10.10 -2.63
CA TYR A 111 -4.99 9.85 -3.06
C TYR A 111 -5.95 9.86 -1.86
N ALA A 112 -7.15 10.40 -2.05
CA ALA A 112 -8.21 10.37 -1.04
C ALA A 112 -8.86 8.97 -0.99
N LEU A 113 -8.04 7.94 -0.76
CA LEU A 113 -8.38 6.52 -0.70
C LEU A 113 -7.72 5.90 0.51
N ASN A 114 -8.37 4.88 1.09
CA ASN A 114 -7.77 4.03 2.09
C ASN A 114 -7.02 2.85 1.42
N HIS A 115 -6.42 1.99 2.21
CA HIS A 115 -5.60 0.88 1.73
C HIS A 115 -6.38 -0.11 0.85
N THR A 116 -7.58 -0.46 1.24
CA THR A 116 -8.44 -1.41 0.53
C THR A 116 -9.11 -0.78 -0.69
N ASP A 117 -9.44 0.50 -0.64
CA ASP A 117 -9.92 1.27 -1.80
C ASP A 117 -8.86 1.28 -2.92
N LEU A 118 -7.58 1.49 -2.57
CA LEU A 118 -6.48 1.47 -3.53
C LEU A 118 -6.39 0.15 -4.32
N ALA A 119 -6.75 -0.95 -3.69
CA ALA A 119 -6.79 -2.29 -4.31
C ALA A 119 -8.16 -2.62 -4.94
N ASN A 120 -9.10 -1.67 -4.96
CA ASN A 120 -10.48 -1.87 -5.43
C ASN A 120 -11.17 -3.05 -4.73
N MET A 121 -10.90 -3.23 -3.45
CA MET A 121 -11.55 -4.27 -2.62
C MET A 121 -12.98 -3.86 -2.24
N MET A 122 -13.64 -4.69 -1.43
CA MET A 122 -14.98 -4.41 -0.87
C MET A 122 -16.00 -3.99 -1.92
N PHE A 123 -16.03 -4.74 -3.06
CA PHE A 123 -16.97 -4.49 -4.17
C PHE A 123 -16.85 -3.11 -4.82
N GLY A 124 -15.72 -2.44 -4.66
CA GLY A 124 -15.49 -1.09 -5.19
C GLY A 124 -16.17 0.01 -4.39
N LEU A 125 -16.60 -0.29 -3.15
CA LEU A 125 -17.10 0.74 -2.22
C LEU A 125 -15.97 1.70 -1.90
N ARG A 126 -16.24 2.99 -2.04
CA ARG A 126 -15.30 4.06 -1.75
C ARG A 126 -16.04 5.35 -1.38
N GLY A 127 -15.31 6.37 -0.99
CA GLY A 127 -15.90 7.68 -0.71
C GLY A 127 -16.53 8.30 -1.96
N LEU A 128 -17.63 9.03 -1.78
CA LEU A 128 -18.39 9.66 -2.88
C LEU A 128 -17.54 10.54 -3.80
N LEU A 129 -16.53 11.22 -3.24
CA LEU A 129 -15.61 12.10 -3.97
C LEU A 129 -14.20 11.48 -4.13
N SER A 130 -14.04 10.22 -3.78
CA SER A 130 -12.76 9.54 -3.96
C SER A 130 -12.53 9.18 -5.42
N PRO A 131 -11.27 9.22 -5.90
CA PRO A 131 -10.95 8.80 -7.25
C PRO A 131 -11.28 7.33 -7.47
N ASP A 132 -11.53 6.95 -8.72
CA ASP A 132 -11.77 5.54 -9.08
C ASP A 132 -10.42 4.81 -9.19
N PRO A 133 -10.15 3.78 -8.38
CA PRO A 133 -8.92 3.02 -8.46
C PRO A 133 -8.78 2.27 -9.80
N VAL A 134 -9.88 1.83 -10.41
CA VAL A 134 -9.86 1.21 -11.74
C VAL A 134 -9.33 2.19 -12.80
N ASP A 135 -9.73 3.45 -12.73
CA ASP A 135 -9.20 4.47 -13.63
C ASP A 135 -7.71 4.77 -13.36
N MET A 136 -7.27 4.70 -12.11
CA MET A 136 -5.84 4.83 -11.77
C MET A 136 -5.02 3.70 -12.42
N TYR A 137 -5.47 2.45 -12.31
CA TYR A 137 -4.82 1.31 -12.96
C TYR A 137 -4.84 1.41 -14.49
N ARG A 138 -5.96 1.84 -15.08
CA ARG A 138 -6.09 2.07 -16.52
C ARG A 138 -5.12 3.15 -17.02
N GLN A 139 -5.00 4.26 -16.29
CA GLN A 139 -4.03 5.32 -16.58
C GLN A 139 -2.60 4.80 -16.48
N HIS A 140 -2.32 3.92 -15.52
CA HIS A 140 -0.99 3.31 -15.38
C HIS A 140 -0.69 2.38 -16.53
N ALA A 141 -1.61 1.50 -16.93
CA ALA A 141 -1.45 0.64 -18.10
C ALA A 141 -1.16 1.47 -19.38
N ASN A 142 -1.88 2.58 -19.57
CA ASN A 142 -1.62 3.48 -20.68
C ASN A 142 -0.22 4.14 -20.59
N ARG A 143 0.25 4.49 -19.38
CA ARG A 143 1.60 5.02 -19.16
C ARG A 143 2.67 4.00 -19.57
N LEU A 144 2.51 2.72 -19.21
CA LEU A 144 3.42 1.66 -19.59
C LEU A 144 3.43 1.48 -21.10
N LYS A 145 2.26 1.40 -21.73
CA LYS A 145 2.14 1.32 -23.19
C LYS A 145 2.86 2.46 -23.92
N LEU A 146 2.73 3.70 -23.43
CA LEU A 146 3.41 4.85 -24.04
C LEU A 146 4.94 4.83 -23.87
N GLN A 147 5.45 4.02 -22.97
CA GLN A 147 6.87 3.79 -22.78
C GLN A 147 7.40 2.55 -23.53
N GLY A 148 6.54 1.89 -24.28
CA GLY A 148 6.91 0.68 -25.03
C GLY A 148 7.03 -0.58 -24.16
N LEU A 149 6.36 -0.58 -23.00
CA LEU A 149 6.32 -1.69 -22.04
C LEU A 149 5.02 -2.47 -22.14
#